data_4bf7c9a3459cf48cc4e9d55d1473c3aa
#
_entry.id   4bf7c9a3459cf48cc4e9d55d1473c3aa
#
_cell.length_a   1.000
_cell.length_b   1.000
_cell.length_c   1.000
_cell.angle_alpha   90.00
_cell.angle_beta   90.00
_cell.angle_gamma   90.00
#
_symmetry.space_group_name_H-M   'P 1'
#
loop_
_entity.id
_entity.type
_entity.pdbx_description
1 polymer ?
#
loop_
_entity_poly.entity_id
_entity_poly.type
_entity_poly.pdbx_seq_one_letter_code
_entity_poly.pdbx_strand_id
1 'polypeptide(L)'
;MNEDNVKFLTEFLLQQIEQESAITRKVLAAVPAEQSGYKPSEKCMSGLDLATHIAASEDFFLRGVINGAFEWKQPEFKTPAEALEAYNATIPALIEQARALPIEKLTAVIGFGPFQQPAYTYLALNIKHSVHHRGQLSTYLRPMGSKVPSIYGPSGDDAPAASA
;
A
#
# COMPACT_ATOMS: atom_id res chain seq x y z
N MET A 1 -16.62 -18.98 11.41
CA MET A 1 -15.57 -19.59 10.57
C MET A 1 -14.70 -20.40 11.52
N ASN A 2 -14.26 -21.60 11.15
CA ASN A 2 -13.35 -22.40 11.99
C ASN A 2 -11.91 -21.83 11.91
N GLU A 3 -11.04 -22.23 12.82
CA GLU A 3 -9.67 -21.70 12.92
C GLU A 3 -8.83 -21.96 11.68
N ASP A 4 -8.94 -23.14 11.07
CA ASP A 4 -8.18 -23.49 9.88
C ASP A 4 -8.54 -22.59 8.69
N ASN A 5 -9.83 -22.27 8.54
CA ASN A 5 -10.27 -21.34 7.50
C ASN A 5 -9.78 -19.92 7.74
N VAL A 6 -9.69 -19.47 9.00
CA VAL A 6 -9.12 -18.14 9.33
C VAL A 6 -7.63 -18.12 9.00
N LYS A 7 -6.88 -19.15 9.39
CA LYS A 7 -5.45 -19.26 9.08
C LYS A 7 -5.20 -19.28 7.57
N PHE A 8 -5.96 -20.10 6.84
CA PHE A 8 -5.86 -20.16 5.38
C PHE A 8 -6.14 -18.79 4.72
N LEU A 9 -7.23 -18.15 5.12
CA LEU A 9 -7.60 -16.85 4.56
C LEU A 9 -6.59 -15.76 4.92
N THR A 10 -6.07 -15.76 6.15
CA THR A 10 -5.03 -14.83 6.59
C THR A 10 -3.77 -14.99 5.72
N GLU A 11 -3.28 -16.22 5.55
CA GLU A 11 -2.11 -16.49 4.72
C GLU A 11 -2.35 -16.07 3.26
N PHE A 12 -3.51 -16.41 2.69
CA PHE A 12 -3.87 -15.97 1.35
C PHE A 12 -3.83 -14.44 1.21
N LEU A 13 -4.40 -13.71 2.18
CA LEU A 13 -4.42 -12.24 2.16
C LEU A 13 -3.01 -11.65 2.32
N LEU A 14 -2.17 -12.23 3.18
CA LEU A 14 -0.79 -11.79 3.34
C LEU A 14 0.04 -12.02 2.07
N GLN A 15 -0.14 -13.14 1.38
CA GLN A 15 0.49 -13.38 0.08
C GLN A 15 0.03 -12.35 -0.97
N GLN A 16 -1.27 -11.97 -0.97
CA GLN A 16 -1.75 -10.90 -1.85
C GLN A 16 -1.10 -9.56 -1.51
N ILE A 17 -0.95 -9.21 -0.21
CA ILE A 17 -0.26 -8.00 0.21
C ILE A 17 1.19 -8.00 -0.26
N GLU A 18 1.91 -9.10 -0.17
CA GLU A 18 3.28 -9.24 -0.67
C GLU A 18 3.38 -8.95 -2.17
N GLN A 19 2.48 -9.57 -2.96
CA GLN A 19 2.43 -9.37 -4.41
C GLN A 19 2.11 -7.92 -4.77
N GLU A 20 1.10 -7.35 -4.12
CA GLU A 20 0.70 -5.95 -4.34
C GLU A 20 1.78 -4.96 -3.88
N SER A 21 2.48 -5.24 -2.77
CA SER A 21 3.55 -4.39 -2.29
C SER A 21 4.74 -4.33 -3.26
N ALA A 22 5.04 -5.42 -3.95
CA ALA A 22 6.06 -5.42 -5.00
C ALA A 22 5.71 -4.49 -6.17
N ILE A 23 4.43 -4.42 -6.53
CA ILE A 23 3.93 -3.51 -7.57
C ILE A 23 3.91 -2.06 -7.06
N THR A 24 3.48 -1.86 -5.81
CA THR A 24 3.46 -0.55 -5.16
C THR A 24 4.84 0.09 -5.14
N ARG A 25 5.89 -0.68 -4.82
CA ARG A 25 7.29 -0.22 -4.87
C ARG A 25 7.68 0.33 -6.24
N LYS A 26 7.27 -0.32 -7.32
CA LYS A 26 7.56 0.16 -8.69
C LYS A 26 6.90 1.52 -8.97
N VAL A 27 5.66 1.70 -8.52
CA VAL A 27 4.94 2.97 -8.71
C VAL A 27 5.52 4.07 -7.84
N LEU A 28 5.86 3.79 -6.56
CA LEU A 28 6.53 4.74 -5.67
C LEU A 28 7.91 5.16 -6.23
N ALA A 29 8.68 4.22 -6.76
CA ALA A 29 9.99 4.47 -7.36
C ALA A 29 9.91 5.33 -8.64
N ALA A 30 8.77 5.33 -9.33
CA ALA A 30 8.55 6.10 -10.54
C ALA A 30 8.16 7.56 -10.28
N VAL A 31 7.92 7.98 -9.03
CA VAL A 31 7.55 9.37 -8.71
C VAL A 31 8.80 10.26 -8.80
N PRO A 32 8.85 11.23 -9.74
CA PRO A 32 10.02 12.10 -9.90
C PRO A 32 10.05 13.16 -8.80
N ALA A 33 11.21 13.35 -8.16
CA ALA A 33 11.37 14.27 -7.03
C ALA A 33 11.01 15.72 -7.40
N GLU A 34 11.48 16.19 -8.56
CA GLU A 34 11.32 17.58 -9.02
C GLU A 34 9.87 17.94 -9.33
N GLN A 35 9.04 16.95 -9.66
CA GLN A 35 7.64 17.13 -10.03
C GLN A 35 6.66 16.54 -9.00
N SER A 36 7.18 16.09 -7.85
CA SER A 36 6.38 15.42 -6.80
C SER A 36 5.30 16.31 -6.16
N GLY A 37 5.41 17.63 -6.33
CA GLY A 37 4.39 18.59 -5.94
C GLY A 37 3.17 18.66 -6.88
N TYR A 38 3.17 17.97 -8.01
CA TYR A 38 2.07 17.97 -8.97
C TYR A 38 0.75 17.53 -8.34
N LYS A 39 -0.33 18.25 -8.67
CA LYS A 39 -1.73 17.95 -8.30
C LYS A 39 -2.60 18.07 -9.55
N PRO A 40 -3.47 17.11 -9.86
CA PRO A 40 -4.45 17.25 -10.95
C PRO A 40 -5.47 18.36 -10.70
N SER A 41 -5.76 18.65 -9.44
CA SER A 41 -6.58 19.78 -9.00
C SER A 41 -6.18 20.19 -7.58
N GLU A 42 -6.59 21.38 -7.14
CA GLU A 42 -6.32 21.88 -5.78
C GLU A 42 -6.87 20.99 -4.67
N LYS A 43 -7.93 20.24 -4.96
CA LYS A 43 -8.55 19.31 -3.99
C LYS A 43 -7.84 17.95 -3.91
N CYS A 44 -6.89 17.67 -4.80
CA CYS A 44 -6.15 16.41 -4.80
C CYS A 44 -4.91 16.49 -3.93
N MET A 45 -4.48 15.36 -3.40
CA MET A 45 -3.15 15.20 -2.84
C MET A 45 -2.10 15.43 -3.92
N SER A 46 -0.93 15.95 -3.55
CA SER A 46 0.22 15.98 -4.45
C SER A 46 0.78 14.57 -4.69
N GLY A 47 1.65 14.42 -5.68
CA GLY A 47 2.37 13.16 -5.90
C GLY A 47 3.13 12.70 -4.66
N LEU A 48 3.80 13.62 -3.95
CA LEU A 48 4.50 13.33 -2.69
C LEU A 48 3.53 12.97 -1.57
N ASP A 49 2.45 13.75 -1.38
CA ASP A 49 1.46 13.47 -0.34
C ASP A 49 0.82 12.09 -0.56
N LEU A 50 0.54 11.74 -1.82
CA LEU A 50 -0.06 10.46 -2.17
C LEU A 50 0.93 9.30 -1.98
N ALA A 51 2.20 9.46 -2.33
CA ALA A 51 3.25 8.48 -2.03
C ALA A 51 3.42 8.27 -0.52
N THR A 52 3.43 9.36 0.25
CA THR A 52 3.45 9.34 1.71
C THR A 52 2.24 8.62 2.28
N HIS A 53 1.05 8.94 1.76
CA HIS A 53 -0.21 8.32 2.19
C HIS A 53 -0.24 6.81 1.93
N ILE A 54 0.25 6.35 0.79
CA ILE A 54 0.36 4.91 0.48
C ILE A 54 1.26 4.21 1.48
N ALA A 55 2.46 4.75 1.73
CA ALA A 55 3.40 4.14 2.67
C ALA A 55 2.86 4.12 4.11
N ALA A 56 2.28 5.23 4.57
CA ALA A 56 1.73 5.36 5.91
C ALA A 56 0.50 4.48 6.15
N SER A 57 -0.40 4.38 5.17
CA SER A 57 -1.65 3.64 5.34
C SER A 57 -1.44 2.13 5.31
N GLU A 58 -0.50 1.61 4.53
CA GLU A 58 -0.19 0.19 4.53
C GLU A 58 0.49 -0.24 5.84
N ASP A 59 1.40 0.58 6.37
CA ASP A 59 1.96 0.44 7.72
C ASP A 59 0.85 0.47 8.79
N PHE A 60 -0.06 1.44 8.72
CA PHE A 60 -1.17 1.62 9.64
C PHE A 60 -2.09 0.39 9.70
N PHE A 61 -2.51 -0.15 8.57
CA PHE A 61 -3.39 -1.32 8.55
C PHE A 61 -2.71 -2.57 9.09
N LEU A 62 -1.46 -2.82 8.71
CA LEU A 62 -0.70 -3.97 9.21
C LEU A 62 -0.46 -3.86 10.71
N ARG A 63 -0.04 -2.71 11.21
CA ARG A 63 0.13 -2.49 12.66
C ARG A 63 -1.19 -2.57 13.42
N GLY A 64 -2.27 -2.08 12.84
CA GLY A 64 -3.60 -2.20 13.45
C GLY A 64 -4.00 -3.65 13.70
N VAL A 65 -3.75 -4.53 12.71
CA VAL A 65 -3.97 -5.97 12.86
C VAL A 65 -3.03 -6.59 13.89
N ILE A 66 -1.74 -6.24 13.88
CA ILE A 66 -0.73 -6.79 14.80
C ILE A 66 -1.00 -6.36 16.26
N ASN A 67 -1.31 -5.09 16.46
CA ASN A 67 -1.47 -4.50 17.79
C ASN A 67 -2.90 -4.69 18.36
N GLY A 68 -3.87 -5.03 17.50
CA GLY A 68 -5.28 -5.13 17.90
C GLY A 68 -5.96 -3.76 18.05
N ALA A 69 -5.35 -2.69 17.58
CA ALA A 69 -5.87 -1.32 17.61
C ALA A 69 -5.24 -0.46 16.52
N PHE A 70 -6.02 0.46 15.95
CA PHE A 70 -5.57 1.38 14.91
C PHE A 70 -5.15 2.72 15.52
N GLU A 71 -3.89 3.09 15.28
CA GLU A 71 -3.30 4.37 15.69
C GLU A 71 -2.70 5.03 14.45
N TRP A 72 -3.33 6.11 13.97
CA TRP A 72 -2.80 6.85 12.82
C TRP A 72 -1.59 7.69 13.23
N LYS A 73 -0.48 7.50 12.49
CA LYS A 73 0.71 8.35 12.58
C LYS A 73 1.00 8.89 11.18
N GLN A 74 1.00 10.21 11.06
CA GLN A 74 1.35 10.86 9.80
C GLN A 74 2.87 11.04 9.73
N PRO A 75 3.59 10.31 8.87
CA PRO A 75 5.00 10.58 8.65
C PRO A 75 5.16 11.84 7.80
N GLU A 76 6.28 12.52 7.96
CA GLU A 76 6.68 13.65 7.15
C GLU A 76 7.87 13.25 6.29
N PHE A 77 7.61 12.80 5.06
CA PHE A 77 8.64 12.58 4.06
C PHE A 77 8.81 13.84 3.21
N LYS A 78 10.08 14.19 2.96
CA LYS A 78 10.43 15.36 2.15
C LYS A 78 10.55 15.01 0.66
N THR A 79 10.76 13.74 0.35
CA THR A 79 10.93 13.24 -1.00
C THR A 79 10.20 11.91 -1.20
N PRO A 80 9.82 11.57 -2.45
CA PRO A 80 9.26 10.25 -2.76
C PRO A 80 10.23 9.09 -2.44
N ALA A 81 11.53 9.35 -2.53
CA ALA A 81 12.56 8.36 -2.19
C ALA A 81 12.53 7.99 -0.70
N GLU A 82 12.35 8.96 0.20
CA GLU A 82 12.20 8.71 1.63
C GLU A 82 10.93 7.87 1.92
N ALA A 83 9.82 8.15 1.24
CA ALA A 83 8.61 7.35 1.39
C ALA A 83 8.82 5.91 0.93
N LEU A 84 9.50 5.71 -0.20
CA LEU A 84 9.85 4.38 -0.72
C LEU A 84 10.81 3.64 0.22
N GLU A 85 11.83 4.32 0.76
CA GLU A 85 12.79 3.72 1.70
C GLU A 85 12.09 3.24 2.97
N ALA A 86 11.24 4.08 3.57
CA ALA A 86 10.45 3.71 4.73
C ALA A 86 9.52 2.52 4.43
N TYR A 87 8.85 2.53 3.27
CA TYR A 87 8.01 1.43 2.81
C TYR A 87 8.79 0.12 2.71
N ASN A 88 9.98 0.15 2.09
CA ASN A 88 10.85 -1.02 1.93
C ASN A 88 11.36 -1.56 3.27
N ALA A 89 11.64 -0.68 4.22
CA ALA A 89 12.15 -1.07 5.53
C ALA A 89 11.06 -1.68 6.42
N THR A 90 9.80 -1.23 6.30
CA THR A 90 8.76 -1.59 7.28
C THR A 90 7.82 -2.68 6.79
N ILE A 91 7.31 -2.59 5.56
CA ILE A 91 6.21 -3.47 5.10
C ILE A 91 6.55 -4.96 5.12
N PRO A 92 7.72 -5.42 4.63
CA PRO A 92 8.07 -6.85 4.68
C PRO A 92 8.10 -7.39 6.11
N ALA A 93 8.67 -6.64 7.04
CA ALA A 93 8.76 -7.05 8.45
C ALA A 93 7.38 -7.11 9.12
N LEU A 94 6.46 -6.19 8.79
CA LEU A 94 5.11 -6.20 9.31
C LEU A 94 4.27 -7.36 8.75
N ILE A 95 4.46 -7.73 7.50
CA ILE A 95 3.82 -8.92 6.91
C ILE A 95 4.23 -10.17 7.70
N GLU A 96 5.53 -10.36 7.98
CA GLU A 96 6.00 -11.50 8.76
C GLU A 96 5.47 -11.48 10.20
N GLN A 97 5.39 -10.30 10.84
CA GLN A 97 4.79 -10.19 12.16
C GLN A 97 3.30 -10.54 12.15
N ALA A 98 2.55 -10.10 11.13
CA ALA A 98 1.15 -10.45 10.97
C ALA A 98 0.96 -11.96 10.72
N ARG A 99 1.85 -12.60 9.95
CA ARG A 99 1.86 -14.05 9.69
C ARG A 99 2.07 -14.87 10.96
N ALA A 100 2.88 -14.36 11.89
CA ALA A 100 3.18 -15.02 13.17
C ALA A 100 2.11 -14.84 14.25
N LEU A 101 1.02 -14.12 13.97
CA LEU A 101 -0.02 -13.86 14.97
C LEU A 101 -0.76 -15.15 15.38
N PRO A 102 -1.03 -15.33 16.69
CA PRO A 102 -1.89 -16.40 17.16
C PRO A 102 -3.34 -16.18 16.72
N ILE A 103 -4.10 -17.26 16.63
CA ILE A 103 -5.47 -17.25 16.12
C ILE A 103 -6.40 -16.33 16.92
N GLU A 104 -6.20 -16.24 18.21
CA GLU A 104 -6.99 -15.39 19.12
C GLU A 104 -6.84 -13.91 18.76
N LYS A 105 -5.65 -13.48 18.34
CA LYS A 105 -5.42 -12.11 17.87
C LYS A 105 -6.04 -11.86 16.49
N LEU A 106 -5.95 -12.82 15.59
CA LEU A 106 -6.54 -12.72 14.25
C LEU A 106 -8.06 -12.64 14.30
N THR A 107 -8.69 -13.36 15.23
CA THR A 107 -10.15 -13.40 15.39
C THR A 107 -10.69 -12.33 16.34
N ALA A 108 -9.84 -11.66 17.12
CA ALA A 108 -10.25 -10.57 17.99
C ALA A 108 -10.96 -9.47 17.18
N VAL A 109 -12.11 -8.99 17.70
CA VAL A 109 -12.83 -7.88 17.09
C VAL A 109 -12.12 -6.57 17.44
N ILE A 110 -11.69 -5.83 16.42
CA ILE A 110 -11.05 -4.53 16.56
C ILE A 110 -11.83 -3.46 15.80
N GLY A 111 -11.69 -2.20 16.24
CA GLY A 111 -12.45 -1.07 15.69
C GLY A 111 -11.63 -0.22 14.73
N PHE A 112 -12.24 0.15 13.59
CA PHE A 112 -11.75 1.19 12.69
C PHE A 112 -12.90 2.10 12.29
N GLY A 113 -12.96 3.31 12.83
CA GLY A 113 -14.09 4.21 12.67
C GLY A 113 -15.39 3.54 13.18
N PRO A 114 -16.46 3.48 12.34
CA PRO A 114 -17.71 2.83 12.72
C PRO A 114 -17.67 1.30 12.58
N PHE A 115 -16.61 0.74 12.02
CA PHE A 115 -16.51 -0.68 11.74
C PHE A 115 -15.92 -1.45 12.92
N GLN A 116 -16.55 -2.57 13.28
CA GLN A 116 -16.09 -3.51 14.30
C GLN A 116 -16.04 -4.89 13.65
N GLN A 117 -14.83 -5.40 13.39
CA GLN A 117 -14.63 -6.64 12.64
C GLN A 117 -13.44 -7.44 13.19
N PRO A 118 -13.38 -8.76 12.93
CA PRO A 118 -12.18 -9.55 13.24
C PRO A 118 -10.93 -8.96 12.57
N ALA A 119 -9.82 -8.93 13.28
CA ALA A 119 -8.59 -8.28 12.87
C ALA A 119 -8.12 -8.71 11.47
N TYR A 120 -8.14 -10.02 11.17
CA TYR A 120 -7.71 -10.55 9.86
C TYR A 120 -8.49 -9.94 8.67
N THR A 121 -9.73 -9.48 8.85
CA THR A 121 -10.55 -8.93 7.76
C THR A 121 -10.03 -7.59 7.26
N TYR A 122 -9.30 -6.85 8.10
CA TYR A 122 -8.67 -5.58 7.72
C TYR A 122 -7.48 -5.75 6.77
N LEU A 123 -6.92 -6.95 6.64
CA LEU A 123 -5.94 -7.25 5.59
C LEU A 123 -6.55 -7.08 4.19
N ALA A 124 -7.81 -7.48 3.99
CA ALA A 124 -8.50 -7.24 2.73
C ALA A 124 -8.80 -5.74 2.49
N LEU A 125 -9.04 -4.97 3.54
CA LEU A 125 -9.19 -3.51 3.43
C LEU A 125 -7.85 -2.85 3.06
N ASN A 126 -6.74 -3.30 3.66
CA ASN A 126 -5.39 -2.85 3.30
C ASN A 126 -5.13 -3.02 1.79
N ILE A 127 -5.39 -4.21 1.24
CA ILE A 127 -5.21 -4.48 -0.20
C ILE A 127 -6.02 -3.49 -1.05
N LYS A 128 -7.31 -3.35 -0.75
CA LYS A 128 -8.21 -2.45 -1.52
C LYS A 128 -7.76 -1.01 -1.46
N HIS A 129 -7.32 -0.54 -0.30
CA HIS A 129 -6.84 0.82 -0.08
C HIS A 129 -5.53 1.06 -0.85
N SER A 130 -4.57 0.15 -0.74
CA SER A 130 -3.28 0.22 -1.44
C SER A 130 -3.48 0.25 -2.97
N VAL A 131 -4.29 -0.67 -3.51
CA VAL A 131 -4.60 -0.74 -4.94
C VAL A 131 -5.28 0.54 -5.44
N HIS A 132 -6.24 1.10 -4.66
CA HIS A 132 -6.93 2.34 -5.00
C HIS A 132 -5.95 3.52 -5.13
N HIS A 133 -5.16 3.79 -4.09
CA HIS A 133 -4.25 4.94 -4.09
C HIS A 133 -3.05 4.76 -5.03
N ARG A 134 -2.55 3.53 -5.20
CA ARG A 134 -1.55 3.22 -6.21
C ARG A 134 -2.08 3.48 -7.62
N GLY A 135 -3.33 3.08 -7.92
CA GLY A 135 -3.99 3.40 -9.18
C GLY A 135 -4.10 4.91 -9.40
N GLN A 136 -4.46 5.65 -8.37
CA GLN A 136 -4.50 7.11 -8.39
C GLN A 136 -3.10 7.69 -8.69
N LEU A 137 -2.07 7.27 -7.97
CA LEU A 137 -0.69 7.75 -8.16
C LEU A 137 -0.16 7.42 -9.55
N SER A 138 -0.49 6.25 -10.08
CA SER A 138 -0.04 5.85 -11.43
C SER A 138 -0.55 6.79 -12.52
N THR A 139 -1.74 7.38 -12.36
CA THR A 139 -2.27 8.37 -13.31
C THR A 139 -1.54 9.72 -13.27
N TYR A 140 -0.82 10.01 -12.17
CA TYR A 140 -0.04 11.26 -12.04
C TYR A 140 1.34 11.17 -12.73
N LEU A 141 1.88 9.94 -12.91
CA LEU A 141 3.26 9.75 -13.36
C LEU A 141 3.54 10.42 -14.71
N ARG A 142 2.69 10.20 -15.72
CA ARG A 142 2.89 10.84 -17.05
C ARG A 142 2.81 12.37 -17.02
N PRO A 143 1.82 12.99 -16.38
CA PRO A 143 1.83 14.44 -16.17
C PRO A 143 3.06 14.97 -15.45
N MET A 144 3.66 14.18 -14.56
CA MET A 144 4.93 14.50 -13.89
C MET A 144 6.16 14.23 -14.76
N GLY A 145 6.01 13.82 -16.02
CA GLY A 145 7.13 13.51 -16.93
C GLY A 145 7.77 12.14 -16.71
N SER A 146 7.14 11.26 -15.94
CA SER A 146 7.63 9.92 -15.65
C SER A 146 6.86 8.85 -16.44
N LYS A 147 7.40 7.63 -16.45
CA LYS A 147 6.76 6.45 -17.07
C LYS A 147 5.89 5.72 -16.04
N VAL A 148 4.78 5.16 -16.51
CA VAL A 148 3.94 4.26 -15.71
C VAL A 148 4.52 2.85 -15.83
N PRO A 149 4.95 2.21 -14.71
CA PRO A 149 5.45 0.85 -14.76
C PRO A 149 4.32 -0.16 -15.04
N SER A 150 4.69 -1.36 -15.51
CA SER A 150 3.76 -2.51 -15.56
C SER A 150 3.18 -2.80 -14.18
N ILE A 151 1.84 -2.82 -14.09
CA ILE A 151 1.08 -3.12 -12.86
C ILE A 151 0.51 -4.54 -12.94
N TYR A 152 -0.58 -4.75 -13.63
CA TYR A 152 -1.18 -6.09 -13.84
C TYR A 152 -1.03 -6.59 -15.29
N GLY A 153 -0.29 -5.86 -16.08
CA GLY A 153 -0.02 -6.15 -17.49
C GLY A 153 0.95 -5.10 -18.02
N PRO A 154 1.33 -5.19 -19.30
CA PRO A 154 2.26 -4.25 -19.91
C PRO A 154 1.69 -2.83 -19.88
N SER A 155 2.55 -1.86 -19.58
CA SER A 155 2.24 -0.44 -19.72
C SER A 155 2.45 0.01 -21.16
N GLY A 156 1.73 1.04 -21.60
CA GLY A 156 2.03 1.71 -22.87
C GLY A 156 3.44 2.33 -22.92
N ASP A 157 4.07 2.52 -21.75
CA ASP A 157 5.45 3.03 -21.65
C ASP A 157 6.51 1.92 -21.73
N ASP A 158 6.09 0.64 -21.66
CA ASP A 158 6.96 -0.53 -21.81
C ASP A 158 7.07 -0.99 -23.26
N ALA A 159 6.26 -0.47 -24.19
CA ALA A 159 6.32 -0.85 -25.59
C ALA A 159 7.70 -0.47 -26.16
N PRO A 160 8.35 -1.37 -26.94
CA PRO A 160 9.54 -0.99 -27.68
C PRO A 160 9.20 0.22 -28.55
N ALA A 161 10.11 1.22 -28.59
CA ALA A 161 9.98 2.31 -29.53
C ALA A 161 9.70 1.70 -30.89
N ALA A 162 8.55 2.05 -31.50
CA ALA A 162 8.26 1.59 -32.85
C ALA A 162 9.46 1.95 -33.70
N SER A 163 10.11 0.92 -34.27
CA SER A 163 11.22 1.13 -35.21
C SER A 163 10.70 1.99 -36.34
N ALA A 164 11.20 3.23 -36.39
CA ALA A 164 10.92 4.17 -37.49
C ALA A 164 11.49 3.63 -38.79
#